data_203a3f31dbced6c030dcc059aa5ef5d4
#
_entry.id   203a3f31dbced6c030dcc059aa5ef5d4
#
_cell.length_a   1.000
_cell.length_b   1.000
_cell.length_c   1.000
_cell.angle_alpha   90.00
_cell.angle_beta   90.00
_cell.angle_gamma   90.00
#
_symmetry.space_group_name_H-M   'P 1'
#
loop_
_entity.id
_entity.type
_entity.pdbx_description
1 polymer ?
#
loop_
_entity_poly.entity_id
_entity_poly.type
_entity_poly.pdbx_seq_one_letter_code
_entity_poly.pdbx_strand_id
1 'polypeptide(L)'
;MSHGMASAMTRAERFTRSIPAMVEDALPTFSFEFFPPKDDLAETQLWEAIRRLEKLSPSFVSVTYGAGGGTRDRTVRMTQRILEETTLTPIAHLTCVGSSVAQLRSVVGHYASVGIRNVLALRGDPQGGLGRPWTAHPEGLDHADGLVALLKRLGDFTVGVAAFPDGHPESADLGEDADTLIRKERAGAQFAITQMVFDVENYLRLRDEVARRGSRLPIVPAIMPITNARQVLRMAELAGQPMPSAVTDRLARHGDDAAGVRAEGLAIASESCRRLLDEGAPGIHFITMNRSPATLEVFASLGVRESA
;
A
#
# COMPACT_ATOMS: atom_id res chain seq x y z
N MET A 1 -2.75 1.32 -37.65
CA MET A 1 -1.86 0.38 -36.97
C MET A 1 -2.66 -0.18 -35.81
N SER A 2 -2.93 -1.48 -35.84
CA SER A 2 -3.81 -2.19 -34.94
C SER A 2 -3.11 -2.31 -33.58
N HIS A 3 -3.63 -1.63 -32.56
CA HIS A 3 -3.20 -1.88 -31.18
C HIS A 3 -3.82 -3.20 -30.75
N GLY A 4 -2.96 -4.21 -30.60
CA GLY A 4 -3.36 -5.53 -30.15
C GLY A 4 -4.12 -5.44 -28.83
N MET A 5 -5.33 -6.02 -28.80
CA MET A 5 -6.13 -6.24 -27.59
C MET A 5 -5.30 -7.09 -26.64
N ALA A 6 -4.87 -6.51 -25.51
CA ALA A 6 -4.34 -7.30 -24.40
C ALA A 6 -5.48 -8.19 -23.90
N SER A 7 -5.33 -9.49 -24.11
CA SER A 7 -6.27 -10.51 -23.64
C SER A 7 -6.32 -10.47 -22.11
N ALA A 8 -7.51 -10.48 -21.53
CA ALA A 8 -7.67 -10.59 -20.07
C ALA A 8 -6.98 -11.87 -19.58
N MET A 9 -6.10 -11.73 -18.59
CA MET A 9 -5.40 -12.88 -18.00
C MET A 9 -6.40 -13.84 -17.36
N THR A 10 -6.27 -15.12 -17.63
CA THR A 10 -7.08 -16.16 -16.98
C THR A 10 -6.76 -16.23 -15.48
N ARG A 11 -7.66 -16.84 -14.68
CA ARG A 11 -7.43 -17.06 -13.25
C ARG A 11 -6.10 -17.78 -12.98
N ALA A 12 -5.78 -18.79 -13.78
CA ALA A 12 -4.53 -19.55 -13.68
C ALA A 12 -3.30 -18.68 -13.98
N GLU A 13 -3.35 -17.83 -14.98
CA GLU A 13 -2.26 -16.91 -15.33
C GLU A 13 -2.03 -15.83 -14.26
N ARG A 14 -3.08 -15.36 -13.58
CA ARG A 14 -2.95 -14.40 -12.47
C ARG A 14 -2.26 -15.01 -11.25
N PHE A 15 -2.54 -16.27 -10.94
CA PHE A 15 -1.86 -16.99 -9.84
C PHE A 15 -0.41 -17.37 -10.16
N THR A 16 -0.03 -17.37 -11.44
CA THR A 16 1.34 -17.70 -11.89
C THR A 16 2.26 -16.49 -12.00
N ARG A 17 1.71 -15.25 -12.13
CA ARG A 17 2.53 -14.04 -12.16
C ARG A 17 2.78 -13.53 -10.75
N SER A 18 4.06 -13.39 -10.41
CA SER A 18 4.45 -12.75 -9.15
C SER A 18 4.15 -11.24 -9.20
N ILE A 19 3.87 -10.63 -8.05
CA ILE A 19 3.65 -9.19 -7.95
C ILE A 19 4.83 -8.40 -8.54
N PRO A 20 6.10 -8.75 -8.28
CA PRO A 20 7.24 -8.09 -8.93
C PRO A 20 7.15 -8.10 -10.46
N ALA A 21 6.83 -9.24 -11.06
CA ALA A 21 6.69 -9.33 -12.51
C ALA A 21 5.53 -8.48 -13.06
N MET A 22 4.45 -8.27 -12.27
CA MET A 22 3.37 -7.37 -12.67
C MET A 22 3.80 -5.89 -12.59
N VAL A 23 4.57 -5.52 -11.57
CA VAL A 23 5.03 -4.14 -11.33
C VAL A 23 6.16 -3.74 -12.28
N GLU A 24 6.92 -4.70 -12.81
CA GLU A 24 7.97 -4.50 -13.81
C GLU A 24 7.44 -4.50 -15.25
N ASP A 25 6.16 -4.80 -15.46
CA ASP A 25 5.55 -4.85 -16.78
C ASP A 25 5.40 -3.45 -17.41
N ALA A 26 5.26 -3.39 -18.74
CA ALA A 26 5.04 -2.14 -19.47
C ALA A 26 3.67 -1.48 -19.20
N LEU A 27 2.73 -2.23 -18.63
CA LEU A 27 1.40 -1.72 -18.25
C LEU A 27 1.35 -1.39 -16.77
N PRO A 28 0.78 -0.21 -16.42
CA PRO A 28 0.69 0.19 -15.03
C PRO A 28 -0.19 -0.78 -14.21
N THR A 29 0.26 -1.10 -13.00
CA THR A 29 -0.49 -1.91 -12.06
C THR A 29 -1.49 -1.07 -11.27
N PHE A 30 -2.63 -1.67 -10.91
CA PHE A 30 -3.59 -1.06 -9.99
C PHE A 30 -3.86 -2.01 -8.84
N SER A 31 -3.83 -1.48 -7.64
CA SER A 31 -4.00 -2.27 -6.43
C SER A 31 -4.78 -1.50 -5.37
N PHE A 32 -5.38 -2.22 -4.41
CA PHE A 32 -6.26 -1.65 -3.41
C PHE A 32 -5.88 -2.09 -2.01
N GLU A 33 -5.87 -1.13 -1.07
CA GLU A 33 -5.63 -1.39 0.34
C GLU A 33 -6.94 -1.42 1.11
N PHE A 34 -7.05 -2.43 1.98
CA PHE A 34 -8.15 -2.60 2.91
C PHE A 34 -7.65 -2.67 4.35
N PHE A 35 -8.51 -2.25 5.28
CA PHE A 35 -8.28 -2.30 6.71
C PHE A 35 -9.06 -3.46 7.33
N PRO A 36 -8.51 -4.18 8.32
CA PRO A 36 -9.27 -5.20 9.04
C PRO A 36 -10.54 -4.59 9.64
N PRO A 37 -11.71 -5.25 9.49
CA PRO A 37 -12.96 -4.74 10.02
C PRO A 37 -12.94 -4.79 11.55
N LYS A 38 -13.57 -3.80 12.20
CA LYS A 38 -13.66 -3.73 13.65
C LYS A 38 -14.82 -4.56 14.24
N ASP A 39 -15.87 -4.77 13.46
CA ASP A 39 -17.09 -5.49 13.80
C ASP A 39 -17.72 -6.14 12.58
N ASP A 40 -18.79 -6.90 12.75
CA ASP A 40 -19.46 -7.68 11.67
C ASP A 40 -20.09 -6.76 10.61
N LEU A 41 -20.62 -5.60 11.00
CA LEU A 41 -21.15 -4.63 10.05
C LEU A 41 -20.05 -4.06 9.16
N ALA A 42 -18.91 -3.70 9.74
CA ALA A 42 -17.74 -3.26 9.00
C ALA A 42 -17.18 -4.37 8.11
N GLU A 43 -17.26 -5.64 8.52
CA GLU A 43 -16.87 -6.78 7.70
C GLU A 43 -17.78 -6.93 6.48
N THR A 44 -19.08 -6.79 6.64
CA THR A 44 -20.04 -6.82 5.52
C THR A 44 -19.75 -5.70 4.52
N GLN A 45 -19.55 -4.47 5.00
CA GLN A 45 -19.23 -3.32 4.14
C GLN A 45 -17.90 -3.50 3.39
N LEU A 46 -16.88 -4.00 4.08
CA LEU A 46 -15.59 -4.32 3.47
C LEU A 46 -15.76 -5.37 2.39
N TRP A 47 -16.51 -6.44 2.64
CA TRP A 47 -16.72 -7.50 1.67
C TRP A 47 -17.45 -7.02 0.42
N GLU A 48 -18.44 -6.14 0.57
CA GLU A 48 -19.09 -5.49 -0.57
C GLU A 48 -18.10 -4.63 -1.38
N ALA A 49 -17.22 -3.89 -0.71
CA ALA A 49 -16.20 -3.08 -1.39
C ALA A 49 -15.22 -3.97 -2.16
N ILE A 50 -14.74 -5.07 -1.55
CA ILE A 50 -13.86 -6.06 -2.19
C ILE A 50 -14.53 -6.61 -3.45
N ARG A 51 -15.79 -7.06 -3.37
CA ARG A 51 -16.53 -7.61 -4.52
C ARG A 51 -16.74 -6.63 -5.66
N ARG A 52 -16.90 -5.34 -5.34
CA ARG A 52 -17.01 -4.29 -6.38
C ARG A 52 -15.67 -4.03 -7.05
N LEU A 53 -14.58 -3.94 -6.26
CA LEU A 53 -13.25 -3.66 -6.77
C LEU A 53 -12.61 -4.88 -7.47
N GLU A 54 -13.02 -6.09 -7.12
CA GLU A 54 -12.60 -7.32 -7.81
C GLU A 54 -12.91 -7.28 -9.31
N LYS A 55 -14.03 -6.65 -9.70
CA LYS A 55 -14.45 -6.52 -11.11
C LYS A 55 -13.44 -5.73 -11.96
N LEU A 56 -12.65 -4.86 -11.34
CA LEU A 56 -11.59 -4.11 -12.01
C LEU A 56 -10.33 -4.94 -12.29
N SER A 57 -10.33 -6.20 -11.84
CA SER A 57 -9.20 -7.13 -12.01
C SER A 57 -7.85 -6.53 -11.55
N PRO A 58 -7.75 -6.03 -10.30
CA PRO A 58 -6.52 -5.42 -9.82
C PRO A 58 -5.35 -6.41 -9.83
N SER A 59 -4.14 -5.90 -9.92
CA SER A 59 -2.92 -6.70 -9.88
C SER A 59 -2.77 -7.41 -8.54
N PHE A 60 -3.12 -6.72 -7.46
CA PHE A 60 -3.15 -7.27 -6.10
C PHE A 60 -4.03 -6.41 -5.18
N VAL A 61 -4.29 -6.94 -3.99
CA VAL A 61 -4.89 -6.18 -2.89
C VAL A 61 -4.07 -6.37 -1.63
N SER A 62 -4.07 -5.39 -0.72
CA SER A 62 -3.40 -5.52 0.57
C SER A 62 -4.38 -5.42 1.73
N VAL A 63 -4.08 -6.10 2.82
CA VAL A 63 -4.83 -6.01 4.07
C VAL A 63 -3.90 -5.52 5.15
N THR A 64 -4.21 -4.34 5.73
CA THR A 64 -3.36 -3.70 6.73
C THR A 64 -3.29 -4.51 8.03
N TYR A 65 -2.24 -4.23 8.80
CA TYR A 65 -2.01 -4.80 10.11
C TYR A 65 -2.17 -3.70 11.14
N GLY A 66 -2.97 -3.89 12.16
CA GLY A 66 -3.15 -2.85 13.17
C GLY A 66 -1.85 -2.59 13.96
N ALA A 67 -1.49 -1.33 14.09
CA ALA A 67 -0.24 -0.87 14.68
C ALA A 67 0.07 -1.43 16.08
N GLY A 68 -0.93 -1.90 16.83
CA GLY A 68 -0.79 -2.46 18.17
C GLY A 68 -0.83 -3.99 18.28
N GLY A 69 -0.77 -4.74 17.17
CA GLY A 69 -0.80 -6.21 17.20
C GLY A 69 -2.18 -6.86 17.48
N GLY A 70 -3.17 -6.09 17.93
CA GLY A 70 -4.50 -6.59 18.30
C GLY A 70 -5.40 -6.99 17.14
N THR A 71 -5.00 -6.74 15.91
CA THR A 71 -5.74 -7.10 14.69
C THR A 71 -5.12 -8.24 13.91
N ARG A 72 -4.07 -8.87 14.44
CA ARG A 72 -3.31 -9.94 13.76
C ARG A 72 -4.22 -11.02 13.19
N ASP A 73 -5.05 -11.62 14.04
CA ASP A 73 -5.92 -12.73 13.64
C ASP A 73 -6.98 -12.30 12.62
N ARG A 74 -7.45 -11.05 12.71
CA ARG A 74 -8.39 -10.49 11.73
C ARG A 74 -7.74 -10.26 10.37
N THR A 75 -6.51 -9.75 10.35
CA THR A 75 -5.74 -9.58 9.10
C THR A 75 -5.52 -10.92 8.42
N VAL A 76 -5.06 -11.94 9.16
CA VAL A 76 -4.87 -13.29 8.63
C VAL A 76 -6.18 -13.85 8.08
N ARG A 77 -7.25 -13.83 8.90
CA ARG A 77 -8.57 -14.36 8.50
C ARG A 77 -9.11 -13.65 7.26
N MET A 78 -9.00 -12.32 7.18
CA MET A 78 -9.48 -11.57 6.03
C MET A 78 -8.64 -11.86 4.79
N THR A 79 -7.32 -11.92 4.92
CA THR A 79 -6.41 -12.24 3.80
C THR A 79 -6.67 -13.66 3.28
N GLN A 80 -6.86 -14.63 4.19
CA GLN A 80 -7.22 -16.01 3.82
C GLN A 80 -8.57 -16.05 3.10
N ARG A 81 -9.58 -15.36 3.62
CA ARG A 81 -10.90 -15.30 3.02
C ARG A 81 -10.87 -14.70 1.59
N ILE A 82 -10.07 -13.64 1.38
CA ILE A 82 -9.85 -13.08 0.04
C ILE A 82 -9.24 -14.14 -0.88
N LEU A 83 -8.23 -14.87 -0.41
CA LEU A 83 -7.56 -15.92 -1.18
C LEU A 83 -8.52 -17.06 -1.57
N GLU A 84 -9.39 -17.46 -0.66
CA GLU A 84 -10.31 -18.59 -0.85
C GLU A 84 -11.56 -18.25 -1.68
N GLU A 85 -12.12 -17.04 -1.47
CA GLU A 85 -13.43 -16.68 -1.99
C GLU A 85 -13.40 -15.71 -3.19
N THR A 86 -12.21 -15.23 -3.60
CA THR A 86 -12.07 -14.25 -4.70
C THR A 86 -11.02 -14.67 -5.72
N THR A 87 -10.94 -13.91 -6.83
CA THR A 87 -9.88 -14.04 -7.83
C THR A 87 -8.68 -13.13 -7.55
N LEU A 88 -8.67 -12.45 -6.40
CA LEU A 88 -7.67 -11.46 -6.04
C LEU A 88 -6.39 -12.11 -5.52
N THR A 89 -5.26 -11.45 -5.74
CA THR A 89 -3.95 -11.79 -5.15
C THR A 89 -3.75 -10.95 -3.88
N PRO A 90 -3.91 -11.51 -2.66
CA PRO A 90 -3.76 -10.72 -1.46
C PRO A 90 -2.31 -10.62 -0.98
N ILE A 91 -1.98 -9.46 -0.39
CA ILE A 91 -0.78 -9.20 0.40
C ILE A 91 -1.21 -9.01 1.86
N ALA A 92 -0.61 -9.77 2.77
CA ALA A 92 -0.77 -9.52 4.20
C ALA A 92 0.30 -8.55 4.70
N HIS A 93 -0.09 -7.50 5.42
CA HIS A 93 0.90 -6.70 6.14
C HIS A 93 1.42 -7.48 7.36
N LEU A 94 2.68 -7.30 7.69
CA LEU A 94 3.30 -7.85 8.90
C LEU A 94 4.26 -6.83 9.49
N THR A 95 4.09 -6.53 10.77
CA THR A 95 4.98 -5.63 11.51
C THR A 95 5.87 -6.40 12.47
N CYS A 96 7.09 -5.94 12.69
CA CYS A 96 8.00 -6.51 13.71
C CYS A 96 7.81 -5.88 15.10
N VAL A 97 7.09 -4.76 15.22
CA VAL A 97 6.87 -4.07 16.49
C VAL A 97 6.32 -4.99 17.57
N GLY A 98 6.89 -4.91 18.76
CA GLY A 98 6.42 -5.62 19.95
C GLY A 98 6.45 -7.16 19.87
N SER A 99 7.14 -7.73 18.86
CA SER A 99 7.17 -9.17 18.63
C SER A 99 8.60 -9.73 18.69
N SER A 100 8.77 -10.87 19.36
CA SER A 100 10.01 -11.65 19.28
C SER A 100 10.15 -12.33 17.92
N VAL A 101 11.38 -12.69 17.54
CA VAL A 101 11.62 -13.48 16.31
C VAL A 101 10.86 -14.80 16.32
N ALA A 102 10.71 -15.44 17.50
CA ALA A 102 9.93 -16.67 17.64
C ALA A 102 8.43 -16.45 17.30
N GLN A 103 7.85 -15.36 17.79
CA GLN A 103 6.47 -14.98 17.45
C GLN A 103 6.30 -14.65 15.97
N LEU A 104 7.24 -13.91 15.38
CA LEU A 104 7.23 -13.61 13.94
C LEU A 104 7.31 -14.89 13.09
N ARG A 105 8.16 -15.84 13.47
CA ARG A 105 8.23 -17.16 12.80
C ARG A 105 6.91 -17.92 12.87
N SER A 106 6.25 -17.89 14.01
CA SER A 106 4.92 -18.53 14.19
C SER A 106 3.88 -17.90 13.27
N VAL A 107 3.83 -16.57 13.18
CA VAL A 107 2.92 -15.85 12.27
C VAL A 107 3.21 -16.19 10.81
N VAL A 108 4.46 -16.17 10.40
CA VAL A 108 4.87 -16.50 9.02
C VAL A 108 4.56 -17.96 8.70
N GLY A 109 4.74 -18.87 9.66
CA GLY A 109 4.33 -20.27 9.54
C GLY A 109 2.81 -20.41 9.33
N HIS A 110 2.02 -19.62 10.07
CA HIS A 110 0.58 -19.58 9.89
C HIS A 110 0.19 -18.99 8.53
N TYR A 111 0.82 -17.90 8.08
CA TYR A 111 0.62 -17.38 6.72
C TYR A 111 0.87 -18.48 5.67
N ALA A 112 2.00 -19.17 5.79
CA ALA A 112 2.33 -20.25 4.87
C ALA A 112 1.31 -21.39 4.89
N SER A 113 0.79 -21.78 6.06
CA SER A 113 -0.18 -22.86 6.21
C SER A 113 -1.53 -22.57 5.57
N VAL A 114 -1.95 -21.29 5.54
CA VAL A 114 -3.20 -20.86 4.89
C VAL A 114 -3.00 -20.35 3.45
N GLY A 115 -1.81 -20.56 2.86
CA GLY A 115 -1.55 -20.22 1.46
C GLY A 115 -1.14 -18.77 1.18
N ILE A 116 -0.98 -17.92 2.21
CA ILE A 116 -0.49 -16.55 2.03
C ILE A 116 1.00 -16.59 1.68
N ARG A 117 1.38 -15.98 0.55
CA ARG A 117 2.75 -15.96 0.03
C ARG A 117 3.27 -14.55 -0.21
N ASN A 118 2.42 -13.53 -0.19
CA ASN A 118 2.81 -12.15 -0.42
C ASN A 118 2.69 -11.37 0.89
N VAL A 119 3.75 -10.69 1.30
CA VAL A 119 3.83 -9.98 2.59
C VAL A 119 4.38 -8.58 2.38
N LEU A 120 3.72 -7.58 2.94
CA LEU A 120 4.28 -6.25 3.11
C LEU A 120 4.97 -6.19 4.48
N ALA A 121 6.30 -6.20 4.47
CA ALA A 121 7.13 -6.22 5.68
C ALA A 121 7.33 -4.79 6.20
N LEU A 122 6.88 -4.54 7.41
CA LEU A 122 6.88 -3.23 8.05
C LEU A 122 7.60 -3.29 9.42
N ARG A 123 8.15 -2.16 9.84
CA ARG A 123 8.63 -2.02 11.22
C ARG A 123 7.45 -1.99 12.18
N GLY A 124 6.44 -1.24 11.85
CA GLY A 124 5.33 -0.84 12.69
C GLY A 124 5.64 0.41 13.50
N ASP A 125 4.61 1.01 14.08
CA ASP A 125 4.73 2.24 14.87
C ASP A 125 5.07 1.92 16.33
N PRO A 126 5.74 2.82 17.05
CA PRO A 126 5.97 2.67 18.49
C PRO A 126 4.65 2.51 19.25
N GLN A 127 4.67 1.81 20.37
CA GLN A 127 3.50 1.77 21.25
C GLN A 127 3.14 3.19 21.73
N GLY A 128 1.90 3.60 21.47
CA GLY A 128 1.42 4.96 21.74
C GLY A 128 1.51 5.91 20.57
N GLY A 129 1.89 5.43 19.37
CA GLY A 129 1.88 6.16 18.10
C GLY A 129 3.16 6.92 17.79
N LEU A 130 3.14 7.62 16.65
CA LEU A 130 4.25 8.46 16.20
C LEU A 130 4.59 9.53 17.25
N GLY A 131 5.88 9.85 17.38
CA GLY A 131 6.40 10.79 18.38
C GLY A 131 6.81 10.12 19.71
N ARG A 132 6.61 8.82 19.87
CA ARG A 132 7.22 8.03 20.94
C ARG A 132 8.52 7.40 20.46
N PRO A 133 9.53 7.24 21.34
CA PRO A 133 10.77 6.55 20.97
C PRO A 133 10.47 5.12 20.49
N TRP A 134 11.07 4.74 19.39
CA TRP A 134 11.06 3.35 18.94
C TRP A 134 11.84 2.46 19.93
N THR A 135 11.28 1.33 20.28
CA THR A 135 11.95 0.32 21.11
C THR A 135 11.63 -1.06 20.53
N ALA A 136 12.66 -1.77 20.13
CA ALA A 136 12.51 -3.15 19.68
C ALA A 136 12.15 -4.06 20.88
N HIS A 137 11.46 -5.16 20.58
CA HIS A 137 11.35 -6.26 21.55
C HIS A 137 12.77 -6.81 21.80
N PRO A 138 13.18 -7.15 23.06
CA PRO A 138 14.53 -7.62 23.37
C PRO A 138 15.02 -8.80 22.52
N GLU A 139 14.10 -9.68 22.11
CA GLU A 139 14.35 -10.82 21.21
C GLU A 139 13.75 -10.59 19.82
N GLY A 140 13.50 -9.35 19.45
CA GLY A 140 12.81 -8.95 18.20
C GLY A 140 13.74 -8.48 17.10
N LEU A 141 13.15 -7.73 16.19
CA LEU A 141 13.84 -7.08 15.07
C LEU A 141 13.69 -5.57 15.18
N ASP A 142 14.76 -4.84 14.90
CA ASP A 142 14.77 -3.38 15.02
C ASP A 142 14.07 -2.70 13.82
N HIS A 143 14.25 -3.27 12.61
CA HIS A 143 13.80 -2.65 11.37
C HIS A 143 13.19 -3.65 10.39
N ALA A 144 12.50 -3.12 9.38
CA ALA A 144 11.79 -3.93 8.39
C ALA A 144 12.73 -4.77 7.50
N ASP A 145 13.97 -4.34 7.26
CA ASP A 145 14.97 -5.12 6.52
C ASP A 145 15.31 -6.44 7.22
N GLY A 146 15.37 -6.44 8.55
CA GLY A 146 15.48 -7.68 9.34
C GLY A 146 14.29 -8.62 9.14
N LEU A 147 13.07 -8.06 9.06
CA LEU A 147 11.86 -8.84 8.78
C LEU A 147 11.85 -9.38 7.34
N VAL A 148 12.27 -8.58 6.36
CA VAL A 148 12.47 -9.04 4.97
C VAL A 148 13.42 -10.24 4.93
N ALA A 149 14.59 -10.12 5.54
CA ALA A 149 15.58 -11.20 5.59
C ALA A 149 15.03 -12.46 6.32
N LEU A 150 14.20 -12.28 7.37
CA LEU A 150 13.55 -13.39 8.05
C LEU A 150 12.55 -14.11 7.12
N LEU A 151 11.68 -13.37 6.42
CA LEU A 151 10.71 -13.92 5.48
C LEU A 151 11.38 -14.72 4.37
N LYS A 152 12.46 -14.18 3.77
CA LYS A 152 13.21 -14.85 2.71
C LYS A 152 13.91 -16.14 3.18
N ARG A 153 14.31 -16.22 4.45
CA ARG A 153 14.86 -17.46 5.04
C ARG A 153 13.79 -18.50 5.38
N LEU A 154 12.55 -18.10 5.65
CA LEU A 154 11.48 -19.00 6.07
C LEU A 154 10.73 -19.65 4.91
N GLY A 155 10.85 -19.13 3.70
CA GLY A 155 10.20 -19.72 2.54
C GLY A 155 10.20 -18.80 1.32
N ASP A 156 9.52 -19.26 0.29
CA ASP A 156 9.34 -18.51 -0.95
C ASP A 156 8.20 -17.49 -0.79
N PHE A 157 8.53 -16.38 -0.13
CA PHE A 157 7.62 -15.24 0.01
C PHE A 157 8.01 -14.14 -0.96
N THR A 158 7.00 -13.55 -1.61
CA THR A 158 7.11 -12.24 -2.25
C THR A 158 7.02 -11.17 -1.17
N VAL A 159 8.01 -10.33 -1.07
CA VAL A 159 8.12 -9.34 0.00
C VAL A 159 8.16 -7.93 -0.55
N GLY A 160 7.13 -7.15 -0.22
CA GLY A 160 7.09 -5.69 -0.38
C GLY A 160 7.47 -4.98 0.92
N VAL A 161 7.79 -3.69 0.81
CA VAL A 161 8.16 -2.82 1.93
C VAL A 161 7.50 -1.44 1.80
N ALA A 162 7.49 -0.65 2.90
CA ALA A 162 7.04 0.73 2.85
C ALA A 162 8.16 1.68 2.40
N ALA A 163 7.74 2.74 1.64
CA ALA A 163 8.54 3.89 1.26
C ALA A 163 7.87 5.19 1.76
N PHE A 164 8.67 6.23 2.03
CA PHE A 164 8.18 7.49 2.61
C PHE A 164 8.61 8.67 1.74
N PRO A 165 7.78 9.11 0.76
CA PRO A 165 8.12 10.20 -0.15
C PRO A 165 8.33 11.55 0.55
N ASP A 166 7.58 11.80 1.61
CA ASP A 166 7.67 13.03 2.41
C ASP A 166 8.71 12.95 3.55
N GLY A 167 9.48 11.84 3.59
CA GLY A 167 10.42 11.52 4.65
C GLY A 167 9.78 10.72 5.79
N HIS A 168 10.53 9.76 6.31
CA HIS A 168 10.13 9.07 7.55
C HIS A 168 10.38 10.02 8.73
N PRO A 169 9.49 10.13 9.73
CA PRO A 169 9.66 11.07 10.86
C PRO A 169 10.98 10.95 11.64
N GLU A 170 11.64 9.81 11.56
CA GLU A 170 12.92 9.54 12.23
C GLU A 170 14.13 9.68 11.27
N SER A 171 13.92 9.88 9.97
CA SER A 171 15.02 10.09 9.00
C SER A 171 15.49 11.53 9.03
N ALA A 172 16.81 11.73 8.92
CA ALA A 172 17.40 13.05 8.88
C ALA A 172 17.13 13.77 7.55
N ASP A 173 17.08 13.00 6.44
CA ASP A 173 16.88 13.54 5.10
C ASP A 173 16.41 12.44 4.11
N LEU A 174 16.12 12.86 2.87
CA LEU A 174 15.72 11.99 1.77
C LEU A 174 16.78 10.92 1.44
N GLY A 175 18.06 11.24 1.65
CA GLY A 175 19.15 10.32 1.41
C GLY A 175 19.09 9.11 2.35
N GLU A 176 18.74 9.33 3.61
CA GLU A 176 18.57 8.26 4.60
C GLU A 176 17.38 7.37 4.27
N ASP A 177 16.26 7.94 3.79
CA ASP A 177 15.11 7.17 3.32
C ASP A 177 15.48 6.31 2.09
N ALA A 178 16.23 6.86 1.14
CA ALA A 178 16.72 6.12 -0.02
C ALA A 178 17.66 4.97 0.40
N ASP A 179 18.60 5.22 1.30
CA ASP A 179 19.50 4.19 1.83
C ASP A 179 18.73 3.09 2.59
N THR A 180 17.65 3.47 3.27
CA THR A 180 16.78 2.52 3.96
C THR A 180 16.07 1.61 2.96
N LEU A 181 15.57 2.14 1.83
CA LEU A 181 14.97 1.33 0.77
C LEU A 181 15.99 0.37 0.14
N ILE A 182 17.21 0.84 -0.10
CA ILE A 182 18.31 0.01 -0.64
C ILE A 182 18.68 -1.10 0.34
N ARG A 183 18.72 -0.84 1.65
CA ARG A 183 18.93 -1.89 2.65
C ARG A 183 17.83 -2.94 2.62
N LYS A 184 16.56 -2.52 2.48
CA LYS A 184 15.40 -3.42 2.35
C LYS A 184 15.49 -4.25 1.06
N GLU A 185 15.86 -3.65 -0.08
CA GLU A 185 16.08 -4.35 -1.35
C GLU A 185 17.19 -5.42 -1.21
N ARG A 186 18.33 -5.05 -0.64
CA ARG A 186 19.46 -5.99 -0.36
C ARG A 186 19.05 -7.13 0.56
N ALA A 187 18.12 -6.91 1.49
CA ALA A 187 17.57 -7.94 2.34
C ALA A 187 16.62 -8.89 1.62
N GLY A 188 16.19 -8.55 0.39
CA GLY A 188 15.33 -9.35 -0.47
C GLY A 188 13.94 -8.78 -0.73
N ALA A 189 13.70 -7.49 -0.43
CA ALA A 189 12.47 -6.81 -0.85
C ALA A 189 12.43 -6.68 -2.38
N GLN A 190 11.26 -6.86 -2.96
CA GLN A 190 11.08 -6.96 -4.40
C GLN A 190 10.27 -5.80 -4.99
N PHE A 191 9.59 -5.03 -4.15
CA PHE A 191 8.90 -3.78 -4.49
C PHE A 191 8.66 -2.96 -3.23
N ALA A 192 8.33 -1.69 -3.41
CA ALA A 192 7.88 -0.83 -2.32
C ALA A 192 6.51 -0.24 -2.63
N ILE A 193 5.71 0.01 -1.59
CA ILE A 193 4.49 0.82 -1.64
C ILE A 193 4.74 2.05 -0.78
N THR A 194 4.39 3.24 -1.29
CA THR A 194 4.62 4.45 -0.52
C THR A 194 3.58 4.62 0.59
N GLN A 195 3.89 5.49 1.55
CA GLN A 195 2.87 6.17 2.33
C GLN A 195 2.05 7.08 1.39
N MET A 196 0.92 7.63 1.86
CA MET A 196 0.04 8.48 1.04
C MET A 196 0.83 9.58 0.30
N VAL A 197 0.65 9.68 -1.02
CA VAL A 197 1.25 10.73 -1.83
C VAL A 197 0.26 11.87 -1.99
N PHE A 198 0.54 13.01 -1.36
CA PHE A 198 -0.20 14.26 -1.54
C PHE A 198 0.56 15.25 -2.42
N ASP A 199 1.89 15.09 -2.52
CA ASP A 199 2.77 15.83 -3.42
C ASP A 199 3.52 14.87 -4.34
N VAL A 200 3.19 14.91 -5.63
CA VAL A 200 3.82 14.05 -6.65
C VAL A 200 5.33 14.32 -6.76
N GLU A 201 5.77 15.57 -6.55
CA GLU A 201 7.20 15.92 -6.61
C GLU A 201 8.02 15.18 -5.54
N ASN A 202 7.46 14.96 -4.35
CA ASN A 202 8.14 14.23 -3.29
C ASN A 202 8.34 12.76 -3.69
N TYR A 203 7.32 12.14 -4.32
CA TYR A 203 7.46 10.79 -4.86
C TYR A 203 8.55 10.73 -5.95
N LEU A 204 8.53 11.65 -6.90
CA LEU A 204 9.51 11.68 -7.99
C LEU A 204 10.94 11.84 -7.46
N ARG A 205 11.14 12.76 -6.50
CA ARG A 205 12.45 12.95 -5.86
C ARG A 205 12.96 11.69 -5.16
N LEU A 206 12.11 11.00 -4.40
CA LEU A 206 12.51 9.76 -3.73
C LEU A 206 12.86 8.67 -4.76
N ARG A 207 12.01 8.46 -5.77
CA ARG A 207 12.24 7.48 -6.84
C ARG A 207 13.58 7.73 -7.53
N ASP A 208 13.83 8.98 -7.94
CA ASP A 208 15.01 9.35 -8.68
C ASP A 208 16.28 9.25 -7.81
N GLU A 209 16.19 9.57 -6.52
CA GLU A 209 17.30 9.41 -5.57
C GLU A 209 17.65 7.93 -5.36
N VAL A 210 16.65 7.06 -5.22
CA VAL A 210 16.84 5.61 -5.11
C VAL A 210 17.49 5.06 -6.38
N ALA A 211 17.01 5.47 -7.56
CA ALA A 211 17.57 5.08 -8.84
C ALA A 211 19.00 5.58 -9.05
N ARG A 212 19.29 6.85 -8.68
CA ARG A 212 20.63 7.44 -8.74
C ARG A 212 21.66 6.69 -7.89
N ARG A 213 21.21 6.07 -6.81
CA ARG A 213 22.03 5.21 -5.93
C ARG A 213 22.16 3.76 -6.44
N GLY A 214 21.63 3.47 -7.63
CA GLY A 214 21.79 2.18 -8.32
C GLY A 214 20.76 1.11 -7.98
N SER A 215 19.72 1.44 -7.22
CA SER A 215 18.61 0.52 -6.96
C SER A 215 17.65 0.51 -8.15
N ARG A 216 17.03 -0.65 -8.37
CA ARG A 216 15.93 -0.84 -9.35
C ARG A 216 14.64 -1.24 -8.67
N LEU A 217 14.55 -1.08 -7.36
CA LEU A 217 13.35 -1.43 -6.60
C LEU A 217 12.13 -0.64 -7.14
N PRO A 218 11.12 -1.30 -7.69
CA PRO A 218 9.91 -0.60 -8.12
C PRO A 218 9.20 0.01 -6.91
N ILE A 219 8.83 1.29 -7.00
CA ILE A 219 8.14 2.03 -5.95
C ILE A 219 6.75 2.41 -6.45
N VAL A 220 5.72 1.76 -5.91
CA VAL A 220 4.32 2.00 -6.26
C VAL A 220 3.76 3.11 -5.39
N PRO A 221 3.33 4.26 -5.94
CA PRO A 221 2.75 5.35 -5.15
C PRO A 221 1.36 4.98 -4.64
N ALA A 222 1.09 5.34 -3.37
CA ALA A 222 -0.20 5.14 -2.74
C ALA A 222 -1.03 6.42 -2.76
N ILE A 223 -2.26 6.34 -3.27
CA ILE A 223 -3.21 7.46 -3.38
C ILE A 223 -4.45 7.15 -2.56
N MET A 224 -4.80 8.09 -1.68
CA MET A 224 -6.06 8.07 -0.94
C MET A 224 -7.01 9.11 -1.54
N PRO A 225 -8.14 8.70 -2.18
CA PRO A 225 -9.16 9.63 -2.64
C PRO A 225 -9.74 10.44 -1.48
N ILE A 226 -9.70 11.78 -1.57
CA ILE A 226 -10.17 12.66 -0.50
C ILE A 226 -11.68 12.82 -0.62
N THR A 227 -12.41 12.32 0.36
CA THR A 227 -13.88 12.46 0.42
C THR A 227 -14.35 13.37 1.55
N ASN A 228 -13.46 13.70 2.48
CA ASN A 228 -13.73 14.55 3.64
C ASN A 228 -12.41 15.21 4.10
N ALA A 229 -12.41 16.54 4.18
CA ALA A 229 -11.22 17.32 4.53
C ALA A 229 -10.71 17.01 5.95
N ARG A 230 -11.58 16.91 6.95
CA ARG A 230 -11.18 16.61 8.33
C ARG A 230 -10.58 15.21 8.46
N GLN A 231 -11.17 14.25 7.74
CA GLN A 231 -10.69 12.87 7.76
C GLN A 231 -9.28 12.76 7.15
N VAL A 232 -9.04 13.38 5.98
CA VAL A 232 -7.72 13.30 5.34
C VAL A 232 -6.65 14.01 6.15
N LEU A 233 -6.95 15.18 6.72
CA LEU A 233 -6.02 15.91 7.60
C LEU A 233 -5.66 15.06 8.82
N ARG A 234 -6.65 14.41 9.43
CA ARG A 234 -6.40 13.51 10.57
C ARG A 234 -5.55 12.29 10.17
N MET A 235 -5.78 11.72 8.99
CA MET A 235 -4.97 10.60 8.48
C MET A 235 -3.53 11.02 8.21
N ALA A 236 -3.32 12.19 7.60
CA ALA A 236 -1.99 12.75 7.38
C ALA A 236 -1.23 12.99 8.71
N GLU A 237 -1.91 13.58 9.70
CA GLU A 237 -1.37 13.78 11.04
C GLU A 237 -0.97 12.45 11.71
N LEU A 238 -1.85 11.44 11.67
CA LEU A 238 -1.57 10.11 12.22
C LEU A 238 -0.42 9.39 11.51
N ALA A 239 -0.23 9.67 10.23
CA ALA A 239 0.88 9.14 9.43
C ALA A 239 2.17 9.95 9.57
N GLY A 240 2.13 11.06 10.33
CA GLY A 240 3.28 11.98 10.45
C GLY A 240 3.64 12.68 9.13
N GLN A 241 2.67 12.83 8.23
CA GLN A 241 2.89 13.42 6.91
C GLN A 241 2.42 14.88 6.84
N PRO A 242 3.19 15.77 6.21
CA PRO A 242 2.74 17.13 5.94
C PRO A 242 1.63 17.10 4.89
N MET A 243 0.59 17.93 5.10
CA MET A 243 -0.41 18.16 4.07
C MET A 243 0.00 19.42 3.27
N PRO A 244 0.20 19.32 1.94
CA PRO A 244 0.57 20.45 1.12
C PRO A 244 -0.48 21.57 1.17
N SER A 245 -0.05 22.83 1.28
CA SER A 245 -0.97 23.99 1.28
C SER A 245 -1.82 24.04 0.00
N ALA A 246 -1.27 23.65 -1.14
CA ALA A 246 -2.01 23.57 -2.39
C ALA A 246 -3.24 22.64 -2.30
N VAL A 247 -3.17 21.56 -1.55
CA VAL A 247 -4.30 20.66 -1.31
C VAL A 247 -5.28 21.28 -0.33
N THR A 248 -4.80 21.78 0.82
CA THR A 248 -5.66 22.39 1.83
C THR A 248 -6.41 23.60 1.31
N ASP A 249 -5.75 24.47 0.53
CA ASP A 249 -6.34 25.69 -0.04
C ASP A 249 -7.45 25.35 -1.08
N ARG A 250 -7.23 24.29 -1.88
CA ARG A 250 -8.26 23.81 -2.82
C ARG A 250 -9.49 23.32 -2.08
N LEU A 251 -9.32 22.49 -1.05
CA LEU A 251 -10.44 21.97 -0.25
C LEU A 251 -11.16 23.09 0.54
N ALA A 252 -10.41 24.05 1.08
CA ALA A 252 -10.97 25.15 1.87
C ALA A 252 -11.89 26.07 1.08
N ARG A 253 -11.74 26.18 -0.25
CA ARG A 253 -12.64 26.98 -1.11
C ARG A 253 -14.10 26.52 -1.06
N HIS A 254 -14.33 25.27 -0.69
CA HIS A 254 -15.67 24.70 -0.60
C HIS A 254 -16.32 24.88 0.78
N GLY A 255 -15.57 25.35 1.79
CA GLY A 255 -16.11 25.56 3.14
C GLY A 255 -16.81 24.32 3.70
N ASP A 256 -18.09 24.48 4.06
CA ASP A 256 -18.94 23.40 4.60
C ASP A 256 -19.68 22.58 3.51
N ASP A 257 -19.48 22.88 2.23
CA ASP A 257 -20.06 22.11 1.13
C ASP A 257 -19.37 20.75 1.01
N ALA A 258 -19.92 19.71 1.65
CA ALA A 258 -19.37 18.38 1.63
C ALA A 258 -19.31 17.76 0.21
N ALA A 259 -20.25 18.12 -0.68
CA ALA A 259 -20.26 17.63 -2.06
C ALA A 259 -19.13 18.28 -2.87
N GLY A 260 -18.93 19.59 -2.71
CA GLY A 260 -17.83 20.33 -3.31
C GLY A 260 -16.47 19.84 -2.82
N VAL A 261 -16.27 19.64 -1.51
CA VAL A 261 -15.05 19.06 -0.93
C VAL A 261 -14.75 17.67 -1.53
N ARG A 262 -15.78 16.82 -1.65
CA ARG A 262 -15.62 15.49 -2.24
C ARG A 262 -15.24 15.57 -3.72
N ALA A 263 -15.93 16.40 -4.51
CA ALA A 263 -15.64 16.55 -5.94
C ALA A 263 -14.20 17.05 -6.16
N GLU A 264 -13.78 18.06 -5.42
CA GLU A 264 -12.41 18.60 -5.45
C GLU A 264 -11.37 17.55 -5.05
N GLY A 265 -11.65 16.81 -3.98
CA GLY A 265 -10.75 15.76 -3.51
C GLY A 265 -10.57 14.62 -4.52
N LEU A 266 -11.60 14.26 -5.26
CA LEU A 266 -11.51 13.28 -6.35
C LEU A 266 -10.75 13.85 -7.57
N ALA A 267 -10.93 15.14 -7.86
CA ALA A 267 -10.17 15.82 -8.91
C ALA A 267 -8.67 15.82 -8.58
N ILE A 268 -8.28 16.19 -7.36
CA ILE A 268 -6.89 16.15 -6.86
C ILE A 268 -6.31 14.74 -7.02
N ALA A 269 -7.01 13.72 -6.55
CA ALA A 269 -6.55 12.34 -6.66
C ALA A 269 -6.38 11.89 -8.12
N SER A 270 -7.32 12.26 -9.00
CA SER A 270 -7.27 11.92 -10.43
C SER A 270 -6.12 12.62 -11.15
N GLU A 271 -5.87 13.89 -10.85
CA GLU A 271 -4.74 14.67 -11.37
C GLU A 271 -3.41 14.06 -10.93
N SER A 272 -3.27 13.73 -9.64
CA SER A 272 -2.08 13.07 -9.09
C SER A 272 -1.82 11.72 -9.74
N CYS A 273 -2.85 10.89 -9.89
CA CYS A 273 -2.71 9.58 -10.54
C CYS A 273 -2.25 9.72 -12.00
N ARG A 274 -2.86 10.62 -12.79
CA ARG A 274 -2.44 10.83 -14.19
C ARG A 274 -0.99 11.27 -14.26
N ARG A 275 -0.61 12.27 -13.46
CA ARG A 275 0.77 12.76 -13.44
C ARG A 275 1.76 11.68 -13.02
N LEU A 276 1.48 10.90 -11.99
CA LEU A 276 2.33 9.79 -11.57
C LEU A 276 2.53 8.77 -12.70
N LEU A 277 1.48 8.41 -13.41
CA LEU A 277 1.55 7.47 -14.53
C LEU A 277 2.31 8.07 -15.73
N ASP A 278 2.07 9.33 -16.07
CA ASP A 278 2.78 10.04 -17.15
C ASP A 278 4.29 10.16 -16.86
N GLU A 279 4.67 10.28 -15.59
CA GLU A 279 6.05 10.30 -15.12
C GLU A 279 6.65 8.89 -14.92
N GLY A 280 5.94 7.84 -15.35
CA GLY A 280 6.44 6.47 -15.39
C GLY A 280 6.37 5.73 -14.04
N ALA A 281 5.45 6.09 -13.16
CA ALA A 281 5.18 5.26 -11.99
C ALA A 281 4.72 3.86 -12.42
N PRO A 282 5.16 2.78 -11.74
CA PRO A 282 4.85 1.40 -12.15
C PRO A 282 3.37 1.03 -11.95
N GLY A 283 2.59 1.92 -11.37
CA GLY A 283 1.16 1.75 -11.10
C GLY A 283 0.69 2.65 -9.96
N ILE A 284 -0.54 2.41 -9.50
CA ILE A 284 -1.17 3.14 -8.39
C ILE A 284 -1.71 2.16 -7.36
N HIS A 285 -1.40 2.40 -6.10
CA HIS A 285 -1.98 1.71 -4.95
C HIS A 285 -3.04 2.58 -4.28
N PHE A 286 -4.31 2.18 -4.32
CA PHE A 286 -5.40 2.98 -3.75
C PHE A 286 -5.69 2.59 -2.31
N ILE A 287 -5.62 3.57 -1.40
CA ILE A 287 -6.07 3.42 -0.01
C ILE A 287 -7.57 3.65 0.01
N THR A 288 -8.36 2.57 0.13
CA THR A 288 -9.82 2.60 -0.11
C THR A 288 -10.65 3.05 1.09
N MET A 289 -10.07 3.03 2.29
CA MET A 289 -10.81 3.21 3.55
C MET A 289 -12.00 2.26 3.68
N ASN A 290 -11.90 1.06 3.12
CA ASN A 290 -12.95 0.03 3.02
C ASN A 290 -14.22 0.50 2.27
N ARG A 291 -14.07 1.49 1.37
CA ARG A 291 -15.16 2.07 0.58
C ARG A 291 -14.76 2.12 -0.89
N SER A 292 -15.61 1.58 -1.76
CA SER A 292 -15.31 1.53 -3.20
C SER A 292 -15.68 2.77 -4.02
N PRO A 293 -16.73 3.59 -3.69
CA PRO A 293 -17.23 4.58 -4.65
C PRO A 293 -16.18 5.60 -5.12
N ALA A 294 -15.47 6.23 -4.19
CA ALA A 294 -14.45 7.24 -4.53
C ALA A 294 -13.30 6.65 -5.36
N THR A 295 -12.85 5.45 -4.98
CA THR A 295 -11.78 4.74 -5.71
C THR A 295 -12.24 4.37 -7.12
N LEU A 296 -13.48 3.89 -7.29
CA LEU A 296 -14.04 3.57 -8.60
C LEU A 296 -14.13 4.81 -9.50
N GLU A 297 -14.55 5.96 -8.96
CA GLU A 297 -14.64 7.21 -9.70
C GLU A 297 -13.27 7.71 -10.17
N VAL A 298 -12.26 7.70 -9.28
CA VAL A 298 -10.89 8.06 -9.66
C VAL A 298 -10.36 7.08 -10.71
N PHE A 299 -10.51 5.76 -10.50
CA PHE A 299 -10.08 4.75 -11.44
C PHE A 299 -10.70 4.94 -12.83
N ALA A 300 -12.03 5.16 -12.89
CA ALA A 300 -12.74 5.42 -14.14
C ALA A 300 -12.22 6.68 -14.86
N SER A 301 -11.85 7.73 -14.09
CA SER A 301 -11.31 8.97 -14.66
C SER A 301 -9.93 8.81 -15.35
N LEU A 302 -9.22 7.71 -15.08
CA LEU A 302 -7.91 7.42 -15.69
C LEU A 302 -8.07 6.79 -17.09
N GLY A 303 -9.28 6.49 -17.54
CA GLY A 303 -9.51 5.87 -18.85
C GLY A 303 -8.99 4.44 -18.98
N VAL A 304 -8.66 3.82 -17.84
CA VAL A 304 -8.28 2.40 -17.78
C VAL A 304 -9.54 1.58 -18.05
N ARG A 305 -9.53 0.82 -19.13
CA ARG A 305 -10.69 -0.02 -19.48
C ARG A 305 -10.78 -1.19 -18.51
N GLU A 306 -11.98 -1.43 -18.00
CA GLU A 306 -12.31 -2.69 -17.34
C GLU A 306 -11.93 -3.83 -18.30
N SER A 307 -11.20 -4.81 -17.80
CA SER A 307 -10.95 -6.04 -18.56
C SER A 307 -12.29 -6.76 -18.70
N ALA A 308 -12.78 -6.88 -19.93
CA ALA A 308 -14.03 -7.58 -20.25
C ALA A 308 -13.93 -9.07 -19.90
#